data_b8ccc284ae8ea414f648976a034c83a4
#
_entry.id   b8ccc284ae8ea414f648976a034c83a4
#
_cell.length_a   1.000
_cell.length_b   1.000
_cell.length_c   1.000
_cell.angle_alpha   90.00
_cell.angle_beta   90.00
_cell.angle_gamma   90.00
#
_symmetry.space_group_name_H-M   'P 1'
#
loop_
_entity.id
_entity.type
_entity.pdbx_description
1 polymer ?
#
loop_
_entity_poly.entity_id
_entity_poly.type
_entity_poly.pdbx_seq_one_letter_code
_entity_poly.pdbx_strand_id
1 'polypeptide(L)'
;EMADKVEVHRRRRGVDWTTVEEPYDLPDAISEHGVTDTVLLVDCLTLWLFNLVSAEREITDQTEALITAISGVEGRIVLVSNEIGLGLVPDNVVGRRFRNLHGTLNQAVAATADRVVFIAAGLPVTLKGAED
;
A
#
# COMPACT_ATOMS: atom_id res chain seq x y z
N GLU A 1 -0.81 13.17 -10.70
CA GLU A 1 -1.80 12.86 -9.69
C GLU A 1 -2.21 11.42 -9.65
N MET A 2 -1.85 10.66 -10.66
CA MET A 2 -2.17 9.24 -10.67
C MET A 2 -0.99 8.39 -10.23
N ALA A 3 0.06 9.00 -9.76
CA ALA A 3 1.24 8.28 -9.30
C ALA A 3 1.11 7.93 -7.81
N ASP A 4 1.71 6.81 -7.44
CA ASP A 4 1.83 6.47 -6.03
C ASP A 4 2.74 7.46 -5.33
N LYS A 5 2.46 7.69 -4.07
CA LYS A 5 3.25 8.60 -3.26
C LYS A 5 3.75 7.89 -2.03
N VAL A 6 5.01 8.15 -1.71
CA VAL A 6 5.60 7.72 -0.46
C VAL A 6 5.91 8.97 0.34
N GLU A 7 5.28 9.10 1.49
CA GLU A 7 5.45 10.27 2.33
C GLU A 7 6.29 9.91 3.54
N VAL A 8 7.33 10.67 3.80
CA VAL A 8 8.24 10.42 4.90
C VAL A 8 8.12 11.53 5.91
N HIS A 9 7.84 11.15 7.14
CA HIS A 9 7.69 12.10 8.25
C HIS A 9 8.74 11.80 9.31
N ARG A 10 9.48 12.82 9.70
CA ARG A 10 10.48 12.66 10.75
C ARG A 10 9.85 12.85 12.10
N ARG A 11 9.79 11.77 12.85
CA ARG A 11 9.08 11.77 14.13
C ARG A 11 9.66 12.73 15.14
N ARG A 12 10.99 12.79 15.19
CA ARG A 12 11.65 13.52 16.25
C ARG A 12 11.38 15.01 16.19
N ARG A 13 11.18 15.52 15.01
CA ARG A 13 11.02 16.97 14.86
C ARG A 13 9.60 17.40 14.67
N GLY A 14 8.71 16.46 14.44
CA GLY A 14 7.32 16.80 14.19
C GLY A 14 7.16 17.78 13.06
N VAL A 15 8.08 17.74 12.11
CA VAL A 15 8.08 18.72 11.04
C VAL A 15 7.52 18.16 9.77
N ASP A 16 7.77 18.85 8.71
CA ASP A 16 7.15 18.68 7.43
C ASP A 16 7.30 17.30 6.86
N TRP A 17 6.31 16.91 6.07
CA TRP A 17 6.37 15.71 5.28
C TRP A 17 7.25 15.94 4.06
N THR A 18 8.00 14.92 3.70
CA THR A 18 8.70 14.88 2.42
C THR A 18 7.94 13.93 1.52
N THR A 19 7.61 14.38 0.33
CA THR A 19 6.85 13.59 -0.62
C THR A 19 7.78 13.03 -1.68
N VAL A 20 7.68 11.72 -1.90
CA VAL A 20 8.40 11.03 -2.96
C VAL A 20 7.37 10.42 -3.88
N GLU A 21 7.47 10.68 -5.17
CA GLU A 21 6.55 10.11 -6.14
C GLU A 21 7.22 8.95 -6.84
N GLU A 22 6.63 7.77 -6.69
CA GLU A 22 7.18 6.57 -7.29
C GLU A 22 6.04 5.74 -7.85
N PRO A 23 5.78 5.83 -9.17
CA PRO A 23 4.64 5.13 -9.75
C PRO A 23 4.84 3.64 -9.90
N TYR A 24 6.07 3.14 -9.98
CA TYR A 24 6.33 1.74 -10.29
C TYR A 24 7.19 1.01 -9.28
N ASP A 25 8.29 1.61 -8.86
CA ASP A 25 9.29 0.91 -8.05
C ASP A 25 9.07 1.16 -6.57
N LEU A 26 7.83 0.97 -6.13
CA LEU A 26 7.44 1.19 -4.74
C LEU A 26 8.26 0.35 -3.75
N PRO A 27 8.53 -0.95 -4.00
CA PRO A 27 9.35 -1.71 -3.06
C PRO A 27 10.73 -1.09 -2.84
N ASP A 28 11.35 -0.57 -3.90
CA ASP A 28 12.66 0.08 -3.76
C ASP A 28 12.56 1.36 -2.96
N ALA A 29 11.52 2.15 -3.18
CA ALA A 29 11.31 3.38 -2.42
C ALA A 29 11.09 3.08 -0.94
N ILE A 30 10.34 2.03 -0.63
CA ILE A 30 10.14 1.65 0.77
C ILE A 30 11.45 1.23 1.40
N SER A 31 12.26 0.45 0.69
CA SER A 31 13.55 0.02 1.23
C SER A 31 14.49 1.20 1.46
N GLU A 32 14.46 2.17 0.57
CA GLU A 32 15.34 3.34 0.67
C GLU A 32 14.95 4.23 1.84
N HIS A 33 13.65 4.43 2.05
CA HIS A 33 13.17 5.43 3.00
C HIS A 33 12.69 4.84 4.33
N GLY A 34 12.57 3.52 4.42
CA GLY A 34 12.07 2.86 5.63
C GLY A 34 13.14 2.68 6.69
N VAL A 35 13.71 3.78 7.15
CA VAL A 35 14.82 3.76 8.09
C VAL A 35 14.32 4.12 9.49
N THR A 36 15.22 3.96 10.48
CA THR A 36 14.90 4.21 11.89
C THR A 36 14.41 5.66 12.08
N ASP A 37 13.46 5.83 12.95
CA ASP A 37 12.89 7.14 13.34
C ASP A 37 12.14 7.84 12.21
N THR A 38 11.64 7.07 11.24
CA THR A 38 10.79 7.62 10.20
C THR A 38 9.44 6.93 10.23
N VAL A 39 8.44 7.61 9.68
CA VAL A 39 7.14 7.03 9.40
C VAL A 39 6.90 7.18 7.91
N LEU A 40 6.71 6.06 7.22
CA LEU A 40 6.36 6.07 5.81
C LEU A 40 4.84 5.99 5.69
N LEU A 41 4.29 6.81 4.81
CA LEU A 41 2.89 6.69 4.43
C LEU A 41 2.85 6.42 2.95
N VAL A 42 2.33 5.26 2.57
CA VAL A 42 2.20 4.87 1.18
C VAL A 42 0.77 5.13 0.73
N ASP A 43 0.60 6.01 -0.21
CA ASP A 43 -0.72 6.42 -0.68
C ASP A 43 -0.70 6.43 -2.21
N CYS A 44 -1.18 5.38 -2.84
CA CYS A 44 -1.87 4.23 -2.26
C CYS A 44 -1.53 2.98 -3.07
N LEU A 45 -1.80 1.81 -2.49
CA LEU A 45 -1.50 0.54 -3.16
C LEU A 45 -2.38 0.31 -4.38
N THR A 46 -3.61 0.81 -4.35
CA THR A 46 -4.52 0.65 -5.48
C THR A 46 -3.99 1.31 -6.75
N LEU A 47 -3.47 2.53 -6.63
CA LEU A 47 -2.87 3.22 -7.77
C LEU A 47 -1.60 2.55 -8.24
N TRP A 48 -0.79 2.08 -7.29
CA TRP A 48 0.43 1.36 -7.65
C TRP A 48 0.10 0.13 -8.50
N LEU A 49 -0.88 -0.65 -8.05
CA LEU A 49 -1.29 -1.83 -8.80
C LEU A 49 -1.81 -1.45 -10.18
N PHE A 50 -2.61 -0.39 -10.25
CA PHE A 50 -3.12 0.08 -11.54
C PHE A 50 -1.96 0.44 -12.48
N ASN A 51 -0.93 1.11 -11.96
CA ASN A 51 0.23 1.47 -12.77
C ASN A 51 0.96 0.23 -13.27
N LEU A 52 1.12 -0.78 -12.41
CA LEU A 52 1.80 -2.02 -12.79
C LEU A 52 1.03 -2.76 -13.88
N VAL A 53 -0.29 -2.86 -13.72
CA VAL A 53 -1.12 -3.54 -14.70
C VAL A 53 -1.08 -2.81 -16.03
N SER A 54 -1.17 -1.48 -16.00
CA SER A 54 -1.15 -0.68 -17.21
C SER A 54 0.19 -0.79 -17.95
N ALA A 55 1.27 -0.97 -17.21
CA ALA A 55 2.61 -1.13 -17.79
C ALA A 55 2.95 -2.58 -18.05
N GLU A 56 1.99 -3.50 -17.83
CA GLU A 56 2.16 -4.93 -18.07
C GLU A 56 3.33 -5.53 -17.29
N ARG A 57 3.52 -5.04 -16.05
CA ARG A 57 4.55 -5.58 -15.16
C ARG A 57 4.11 -6.90 -14.55
N GLU A 58 5.07 -7.69 -14.10
CA GLU A 58 4.79 -8.98 -13.47
C GLU A 58 4.30 -8.76 -12.04
N ILE A 59 3.01 -9.03 -11.80
CA ILE A 59 2.38 -8.67 -10.55
C ILE A 59 2.84 -9.53 -9.38
N THR A 60 3.00 -10.84 -9.61
CA THR A 60 3.42 -11.74 -8.53
C THR A 60 4.78 -11.34 -7.98
N ASP A 61 5.75 -11.09 -8.88
CA ASP A 61 7.09 -10.70 -8.47
C ASP A 61 7.08 -9.39 -7.71
N GLN A 62 6.27 -8.44 -8.18
CA GLN A 62 6.19 -7.13 -7.55
C GLN A 62 5.54 -7.22 -6.18
N THR A 63 4.53 -8.07 -6.03
CA THR A 63 3.90 -8.28 -4.73
C THR A 63 4.87 -8.87 -3.74
N GLU A 64 5.64 -9.86 -4.17
CA GLU A 64 6.65 -10.47 -3.29
C GLU A 64 7.71 -9.46 -2.89
N ALA A 65 8.15 -8.62 -3.82
CA ALA A 65 9.12 -7.58 -3.52
C ALA A 65 8.56 -6.58 -2.51
N LEU A 66 7.27 -6.25 -2.64
CA LEU A 66 6.62 -5.35 -1.71
C LEU A 66 6.60 -5.94 -0.30
N ILE A 67 6.23 -7.20 -0.17
CA ILE A 67 6.17 -7.85 1.14
C ILE A 67 7.55 -7.87 1.78
N THR A 68 8.58 -8.18 0.99
CA THR A 68 9.95 -8.18 1.49
C THR A 68 10.35 -6.79 1.97
N ALA A 69 10.02 -5.76 1.21
CA ALA A 69 10.37 -4.39 1.57
C ALA A 69 9.65 -3.96 2.85
N ILE A 70 8.37 -4.27 2.96
CA ILE A 70 7.60 -3.95 4.16
C ILE A 70 8.22 -4.61 5.39
N SER A 71 8.60 -5.87 5.26
CA SER A 71 9.16 -6.63 6.37
C SER A 71 10.51 -6.08 6.83
N GLY A 72 11.21 -5.37 5.94
CA GLY A 72 12.53 -4.82 6.28
C GLY A 72 12.50 -3.39 6.80
N VAL A 73 11.34 -2.76 6.91
CA VAL A 73 11.24 -1.39 7.39
C VAL A 73 11.65 -1.32 8.85
N GLU A 74 12.59 -0.41 9.16
CA GLU A 74 13.08 -0.27 10.53
C GLU A 74 12.30 0.77 11.32
N GLY A 75 11.58 1.63 10.64
CA GLY A 75 10.69 2.60 11.28
C GLY A 75 9.26 2.06 11.27
N ARG A 76 8.33 2.96 11.02
CA ARG A 76 6.92 2.61 10.94
C ARG A 76 6.42 2.82 9.52
N ILE A 77 5.48 1.98 9.10
CA ILE A 77 4.91 2.12 7.77
C ILE A 77 3.39 2.00 7.86
N VAL A 78 2.71 2.88 7.15
CA VAL A 78 1.26 2.87 7.01
C VAL A 78 0.96 2.79 5.52
N LEU A 79 0.19 1.80 5.12
CA LEU A 79 -0.16 1.62 3.71
C LEU A 79 -1.66 1.81 3.55
N VAL A 80 -2.02 2.60 2.55
CA VAL A 80 -3.42 2.90 2.24
C VAL A 80 -3.80 2.13 1.00
N SER A 81 -4.97 1.48 1.06
CA SER A 81 -5.49 0.74 -0.08
C SER A 81 -7.00 0.85 -0.08
N ASN A 82 -7.60 0.82 -1.25
CA ASN A 82 -9.04 0.80 -1.35
C ASN A 82 -9.55 -0.62 -1.24
N GLU A 83 -10.84 -0.75 -0.90
CA GLU A 83 -11.48 -2.07 -0.88
C GLU A 83 -12.55 -2.08 -1.96
N ILE A 84 -12.15 -2.53 -3.15
CA ILE A 84 -13.03 -2.53 -4.30
C ILE A 84 -13.78 -3.85 -4.46
N GLY A 85 -13.40 -4.87 -3.69
CA GLY A 85 -14.03 -6.18 -3.77
C GLY A 85 -15.44 -6.23 -3.22
N LEU A 86 -15.83 -5.24 -2.42
CA LEU A 86 -17.17 -5.17 -1.85
C LEU A 86 -18.18 -4.48 -2.76
N GLY A 87 -17.71 -3.91 -3.86
CA GLY A 87 -18.59 -3.23 -4.80
C GLY A 87 -19.18 -4.18 -5.82
N LEU A 88 -19.81 -3.61 -6.82
CA LEU A 88 -20.39 -4.39 -7.89
C LEU A 88 -19.29 -5.07 -8.70
N VAL A 89 -19.61 -6.28 -9.20
CA VAL A 89 -18.68 -7.00 -10.05
C VAL A 89 -18.63 -6.30 -11.41
N PRO A 90 -17.42 -5.95 -11.91
CA PRO A 90 -17.32 -5.29 -13.20
C PRO A 90 -17.82 -6.17 -14.34
N ASP A 91 -18.32 -5.53 -15.40
CA ASP A 91 -18.87 -6.22 -16.55
C ASP A 91 -17.83 -6.77 -17.49
N ASN A 92 -16.58 -6.32 -17.38
CA ASN A 92 -15.58 -6.69 -18.38
C ASN A 92 -14.45 -7.48 -17.75
N VAL A 93 -13.70 -8.17 -18.60
CA VAL A 93 -12.62 -9.06 -18.17
C VAL A 93 -11.50 -8.28 -17.49
N VAL A 94 -11.17 -7.12 -18.04
CA VAL A 94 -10.07 -6.30 -17.48
C VAL A 94 -10.40 -5.84 -16.06
N GLY A 95 -11.62 -5.36 -15.88
CA GLY A 95 -12.04 -4.91 -14.56
C GLY A 95 -12.07 -6.03 -13.54
N ARG A 96 -12.56 -7.22 -13.96
CA ARG A 96 -12.58 -8.37 -13.07
C ARG A 96 -11.18 -8.84 -12.72
N ARG A 97 -10.28 -8.81 -13.70
CA ARG A 97 -8.90 -9.18 -13.45
C ARG A 97 -8.25 -8.24 -12.45
N PHE A 98 -8.46 -6.94 -12.62
CA PHE A 98 -7.91 -5.96 -11.69
C PHE A 98 -8.48 -6.18 -10.28
N ARG A 99 -9.78 -6.40 -10.18
CA ARG A 99 -10.43 -6.64 -8.89
C ARG A 99 -9.79 -7.85 -8.19
N ASN A 100 -9.55 -8.93 -8.94
CA ASN A 100 -8.97 -10.13 -8.36
C ASN A 100 -7.52 -9.91 -7.93
N LEU A 101 -6.73 -9.23 -8.76
CA LEU A 101 -5.35 -8.91 -8.42
C LEU A 101 -5.28 -8.00 -7.19
N HIS A 102 -6.17 -7.04 -7.12
CA HIS A 102 -6.22 -6.10 -6.00
C HIS A 102 -6.58 -6.82 -4.70
N GLY A 103 -7.55 -7.72 -4.76
CA GLY A 103 -7.91 -8.52 -3.60
C GLY A 103 -6.76 -9.37 -3.11
N THR A 104 -6.04 -9.98 -4.04
CA THR A 104 -4.87 -10.80 -3.68
C THR A 104 -3.78 -9.94 -3.05
N LEU A 105 -3.53 -8.77 -3.62
CA LEU A 105 -2.55 -7.84 -3.05
C LEU A 105 -2.93 -7.43 -1.64
N ASN A 106 -4.19 -7.04 -1.45
CA ASN A 106 -4.66 -6.62 -0.13
C ASN A 106 -4.51 -7.74 0.89
N GLN A 107 -4.81 -8.98 0.50
CA GLN A 107 -4.67 -10.12 1.41
C GLN A 107 -3.21 -10.35 1.80
N ALA A 108 -2.30 -10.24 0.85
CA ALA A 108 -0.88 -10.45 1.13
C ALA A 108 -0.35 -9.39 2.08
N VAL A 109 -0.72 -8.13 1.85
CA VAL A 109 -0.27 -7.04 2.71
C VAL A 109 -0.89 -7.16 4.10
N ALA A 110 -2.17 -7.51 4.17
CA ALA A 110 -2.85 -7.67 5.46
C ALA A 110 -2.24 -8.80 6.27
N ALA A 111 -1.80 -9.89 5.61
CA ALA A 111 -1.17 -10.99 6.31
C ALA A 111 0.17 -10.57 6.93
N THR A 112 0.85 -9.63 6.31
CA THR A 112 2.16 -9.14 6.78
C THR A 112 2.02 -8.05 7.82
N ALA A 113 0.98 -7.22 7.71
CA ALA A 113 0.80 -6.07 8.59
C ALA A 113 0.52 -6.50 10.03
N ASP A 114 0.98 -5.71 10.97
CA ASP A 114 0.68 -5.93 12.38
C ASP A 114 -0.74 -5.52 12.72
N ARG A 115 -1.26 -4.54 12.00
CA ARG A 115 -2.57 -3.99 12.25
C ARG A 115 -3.27 -3.67 10.94
N VAL A 116 -4.54 -4.03 10.85
CA VAL A 116 -5.34 -3.76 9.67
C VAL A 116 -6.65 -3.10 10.12
N VAL A 117 -6.96 -1.96 9.52
CA VAL A 117 -8.14 -1.17 9.87
C VAL A 117 -8.93 -0.91 8.59
N PHE A 118 -10.23 -1.13 8.66
CA PHE A 118 -11.14 -0.82 7.59
C PHE A 118 -11.95 0.42 7.95
N ILE A 119 -12.01 1.38 7.02
CA ILE A 119 -12.75 2.61 7.26
C ILE A 119 -14.09 2.49 6.55
N ALA A 120 -15.17 2.55 7.32
CA ALA A 120 -16.51 2.50 6.78
C ALA A 120 -17.29 3.68 7.32
N ALA A 121 -17.82 4.51 6.44
CA ALA A 121 -18.56 5.72 6.80
C ALA A 121 -17.76 6.63 7.73
N GLY A 122 -16.45 6.72 7.48
CA GLY A 122 -15.56 7.55 8.28
C GLY A 122 -15.17 6.96 9.62
N LEU A 123 -15.63 5.74 9.93
CA LEU A 123 -15.37 5.10 11.21
C LEU A 123 -14.41 3.93 11.06
N PRO A 124 -13.42 3.81 11.95
CA PRO A 124 -12.47 2.71 11.87
C PRO A 124 -13.03 1.41 12.44
N VAL A 125 -12.79 0.32 11.74
CA VAL A 125 -13.11 -1.03 12.20
C VAL A 125 -11.80 -1.82 12.18
N THR A 126 -11.36 -2.28 13.35
CA THR A 126 -10.13 -3.04 13.45
C THR A 126 -10.39 -4.48 13.01
N LEU A 127 -9.67 -4.90 11.97
CA LEU A 127 -9.77 -6.25 11.43
C LEU A 127 -8.66 -7.15 11.97
N LYS A 128 -7.51 -6.56 12.33
CA LYS A 128 -6.37 -7.31 12.81
C LYS A 128 -5.57 -6.42 13.75
N GLY A 129 -5.03 -7.01 14.82
CA GLY A 129 -4.19 -6.30 15.75
C GLY A 129 -5.01 -5.63 16.84
N ALA A 130 -4.32 -4.97 17.76
CA ALA A 130 -4.95 -4.33 18.89
C ALA A 130 -5.35 -2.90 18.55
N GLU A 131 -6.43 -2.43 19.19
CA GLU A 131 -6.80 -1.03 19.09
C GLU A 131 -5.93 -0.22 20.04
N ASP A 132 -5.61 0.99 19.64
CA ASP A 132 -4.81 1.90 20.48
C ASP A 132 -5.67 2.70 21.42
#